data_36baf8e954baa4780e764f880ff582b5
#
_entry.id   36baf8e954baa4780e764f880ff582b5
#
_cell.length_a   1.000
_cell.length_b   1.000
_cell.length_c   1.000
_cell.angle_alpha   90.00
_cell.angle_beta   90.00
_cell.angle_gamma   90.00
#
_symmetry.space_group_name_H-M   'P 1'
#
loop_
_entity.id
_entity.type
_entity.pdbx_description
1 polymer ?
#
loop_
_entity_poly.entity_id
_entity_poly.type
_entity_poly.pdbx_seq_one_letter_code
_entity_poly.pdbx_strand_id
1 'polypeptide(L)'
;YLSQLGKITRDLQDVGMRMRMVPMRGVFQKMARMVRDLARKSGKQVAMEQTGEGTEMDRSMVEQISDPLVHMIRNACDHGIEPADERVKAGKDPTGTVRLSAYHEGGSVVVEIQDDGRGLDKDAILRKAENQGLIQSADKLGEAEIFNLIFAPGFSTAKQITEISGRGVGMDVVKRNIEQMRGRVIISSVQGKGSTFKIVLPLTLAIIDGMLVACGRERYIIPTLSIVESIQPDASMLTSLASRIELVNVRGEIMPLFRLDRLFNIGGARSDATKGLVVVVESLGRKLGLLVDDVVTQQQVVIKTL
;
A
#
# COMPACT_ATOMS: atom_id res chain seq x y z
N TYR A 1 -28.51 -3.52 -26.70
CA TYR A 1 -27.26 -3.51 -27.47
C TYR A 1 -26.09 -2.98 -26.64
N LEU A 2 -26.19 -1.80 -25.97
CA LEU A 2 -25.10 -1.23 -25.14
C LEU A 2 -24.73 -2.13 -23.96
N SER A 3 -25.69 -2.78 -23.29
CA SER A 3 -25.43 -3.70 -22.20
C SER A 3 -24.74 -5.01 -22.65
N GLN A 4 -25.06 -5.50 -23.83
CA GLN A 4 -24.40 -6.66 -24.43
C GLN A 4 -22.96 -6.33 -24.83
N LEU A 5 -22.72 -5.16 -25.42
CA LEU A 5 -21.37 -4.69 -25.75
C LEU A 5 -20.50 -4.58 -24.49
N GLY A 6 -21.05 -4.01 -23.42
CA GLY A 6 -20.36 -3.91 -22.13
C GLY A 6 -20.06 -5.28 -21.50
N LYS A 7 -20.91 -6.28 -21.71
CA LYS A 7 -20.64 -7.66 -21.28
C LYS A 7 -19.50 -8.29 -22.08
N ILE A 8 -19.56 -8.21 -23.40
CA ILE A 8 -18.53 -8.75 -24.29
C ILE A 8 -17.16 -8.12 -24.00
N THR A 9 -17.12 -6.80 -23.77
CA THR A 9 -15.88 -6.11 -23.44
C THR A 9 -15.30 -6.61 -22.11
N ARG A 10 -16.13 -6.85 -21.10
CA ARG A 10 -15.69 -7.44 -19.82
C ARG A 10 -15.19 -8.87 -19.99
N ASP A 11 -15.93 -9.71 -20.74
CA ASP A 11 -15.53 -11.10 -21.00
C ASP A 11 -14.19 -11.17 -21.75
N LEU A 12 -13.97 -10.30 -22.75
CA LEU A 12 -12.69 -10.19 -23.45
C LEU A 12 -11.56 -9.73 -22.54
N GLN A 13 -11.84 -8.80 -21.63
CA GLN A 13 -10.88 -8.29 -20.66
C GLN A 13 -10.49 -9.39 -19.66
N ASP A 14 -11.46 -10.17 -19.18
CA ASP A 14 -11.20 -11.31 -18.29
C ASP A 14 -10.36 -12.40 -18.96
N VAL A 15 -10.63 -12.72 -20.22
CA VAL A 15 -9.82 -13.64 -21.01
C VAL A 15 -8.38 -13.10 -21.17
N GLY A 16 -8.24 -11.82 -21.53
CA GLY A 16 -6.93 -11.18 -21.67
C GLY A 16 -6.12 -11.19 -20.36
N MET A 17 -6.79 -10.99 -19.20
CA MET A 17 -6.13 -11.08 -17.89
C MET A 17 -5.68 -12.51 -17.58
N ARG A 18 -6.54 -13.51 -17.81
CA ARG A 18 -6.18 -14.93 -17.57
C ARG A 18 -4.95 -15.36 -18.36
N MET A 19 -4.75 -14.84 -19.57
CA MET A 19 -3.56 -15.12 -20.40
C MET A 19 -2.25 -14.58 -19.80
N ARG A 20 -2.32 -13.63 -18.88
CA ARG A 20 -1.16 -13.03 -18.21
C ARG A 20 -0.88 -13.61 -16.82
N MET A 21 -1.78 -14.44 -16.30
CA MET A 21 -1.62 -15.06 -14.99
C MET A 21 -0.51 -16.12 -15.04
N VAL A 22 0.34 -16.09 -14.04
CA VAL A 22 1.42 -17.07 -13.85
C VAL A 22 1.43 -17.56 -12.40
N PRO A 23 1.76 -18.84 -12.16
CA PRO A 23 1.83 -19.37 -10.80
C PRO A 23 3.01 -18.77 -10.02
N MET A 24 2.84 -18.60 -8.73
CA MET A 24 3.86 -18.07 -7.82
C MET A 24 5.01 -19.04 -7.53
N ARG A 25 4.99 -20.24 -8.08
CA ARG A 25 5.98 -21.32 -7.84
C ARG A 25 7.42 -20.84 -7.93
N GLY A 26 7.77 -20.04 -8.93
CA GLY A 26 9.14 -19.52 -9.11
C GLY A 26 9.60 -18.64 -7.94
N VAL A 27 8.70 -17.80 -7.43
CA VAL A 27 8.96 -16.95 -6.25
C VAL A 27 9.13 -17.80 -5.01
N PHE A 28 8.25 -18.78 -4.80
CA PHE A 28 8.32 -19.69 -3.65
C PHE A 28 9.65 -20.46 -3.61
N GLN A 29 10.09 -21.01 -4.74
CA GLN A 29 11.37 -21.71 -4.84
C GLN A 29 12.56 -20.79 -4.54
N LYS A 30 12.52 -19.51 -5.02
CA LYS A 30 13.54 -18.49 -4.72
C LYS A 30 13.60 -18.24 -3.21
N MET A 31 12.44 -18.09 -2.55
CA MET A 31 12.37 -17.86 -1.09
C MET A 31 12.91 -19.03 -0.30
N ALA A 32 12.59 -20.28 -0.69
CA ALA A 32 13.10 -21.47 -0.01
C ALA A 32 14.63 -21.60 -0.09
N ARG A 33 15.21 -21.25 -1.23
CA ARG A 33 16.69 -21.22 -1.36
C ARG A 33 17.29 -20.17 -0.44
N MET A 34 16.70 -18.96 -0.43
CA MET A 34 17.17 -17.86 0.39
C MET A 34 17.11 -18.17 1.87
N VAL A 35 16.02 -18.78 2.39
CA VAL A 35 15.92 -19.18 3.80
C VAL A 35 17.03 -20.16 4.19
N ARG A 36 17.30 -21.16 3.34
CA ARG A 36 18.40 -22.11 3.58
C ARG A 36 19.78 -21.42 3.65
N ASP A 37 20.02 -20.46 2.75
CA ASP A 37 21.28 -19.71 2.73
C ASP A 37 21.40 -18.79 3.95
N LEU A 38 20.32 -18.12 4.37
CA LEU A 38 20.30 -17.29 5.55
C LEU A 38 20.49 -18.11 6.83
N ALA A 39 19.80 -19.26 6.97
CA ALA A 39 19.95 -20.17 8.09
C ALA A 39 21.41 -20.62 8.24
N ARG A 40 22.06 -21.01 7.13
CA ARG A 40 23.46 -21.42 7.12
C ARG A 40 24.41 -20.28 7.54
N LYS A 41 24.17 -19.05 7.03
CA LYS A 41 25.01 -17.88 7.34
C LYS A 41 24.87 -17.42 8.79
N SER A 42 23.66 -17.47 9.34
CA SER A 42 23.37 -17.03 10.71
C SER A 42 23.63 -18.09 11.77
N GLY A 43 23.86 -19.35 11.37
CA GLY A 43 24.00 -20.49 12.30
C GLY A 43 22.67 -20.87 12.98
N LYS A 44 21.52 -20.34 12.52
CA LYS A 44 20.20 -20.64 13.06
C LYS A 44 19.60 -21.87 12.37
N GLN A 45 18.80 -22.62 13.11
CA GLN A 45 17.99 -23.70 12.53
C GLN A 45 16.65 -23.11 12.09
N VAL A 46 16.42 -23.00 10.77
CA VAL A 46 15.19 -22.42 10.20
C VAL A 46 14.64 -23.37 9.14
N ALA A 47 13.41 -23.81 9.34
CA ALA A 47 12.61 -24.54 8.37
C ALA A 47 11.69 -23.55 7.59
N MET A 48 11.42 -23.87 6.32
CA MET A 48 10.45 -23.13 5.53
C MET A 48 9.33 -24.05 5.09
N GLU A 49 8.10 -23.67 5.43
CA GLU A 49 6.87 -24.31 4.95
C GLU A 49 6.24 -23.46 3.85
N GLN A 50 5.71 -24.10 2.82
CA GLN A 50 5.12 -23.42 1.67
C GLN A 50 3.76 -24.02 1.34
N THR A 51 2.77 -23.14 1.11
CA THR A 51 1.41 -23.55 0.72
C THR A 51 0.87 -22.59 -0.34
N GLY A 52 0.25 -23.15 -1.41
CA GLY A 52 -0.36 -22.32 -2.45
C GLY A 52 0.62 -21.84 -3.52
N GLU A 53 1.71 -22.54 -3.79
CA GLU A 53 2.66 -22.23 -4.88
C GLU A 53 2.04 -22.18 -6.28
N GLY A 54 0.88 -22.83 -6.45
CA GLY A 54 0.08 -22.81 -7.68
C GLY A 54 -0.86 -21.61 -7.79
N THR A 55 -0.93 -20.74 -6.78
CA THR A 55 -1.76 -19.52 -6.86
C THR A 55 -1.27 -18.63 -7.99
N GLU A 56 -2.19 -18.29 -8.87
CA GLU A 56 -1.91 -17.47 -10.06
C GLU A 56 -2.04 -15.99 -9.76
N MET A 57 -1.15 -15.20 -10.32
CA MET A 57 -1.09 -13.74 -10.21
C MET A 57 -0.60 -13.15 -11.52
N ASP A 58 -0.93 -11.88 -11.81
CA ASP A 58 -0.37 -11.18 -12.98
C ASP A 58 1.17 -11.22 -12.97
N ARG A 59 1.78 -11.51 -14.11
CA ARG A 59 3.24 -11.65 -14.25
C ARG A 59 3.99 -10.44 -13.71
N SER A 60 3.53 -9.23 -13.99
CA SER A 60 4.18 -8.02 -13.53
C SER A 60 4.12 -7.86 -12.00
N MET A 61 3.04 -8.31 -11.37
CA MET A 61 2.90 -8.35 -9.92
C MET A 61 3.80 -9.41 -9.29
N VAL A 62 3.94 -10.58 -9.92
CA VAL A 62 4.86 -11.65 -9.47
C VAL A 62 6.31 -11.17 -9.47
N GLU A 63 6.70 -10.39 -10.48
CA GLU A 63 8.03 -9.79 -10.55
C GLU A 63 8.23 -8.74 -9.44
N GLN A 64 7.26 -7.83 -9.25
CA GLN A 64 7.34 -6.75 -8.29
C GLN A 64 7.24 -7.20 -6.83
N ILE A 65 6.44 -8.23 -6.51
CA ILE A 65 6.30 -8.72 -5.13
C ILE A 65 7.55 -9.46 -4.63
N SER A 66 8.39 -9.95 -5.54
CA SER A 66 9.57 -10.73 -5.19
C SER A 66 10.50 -10.01 -4.21
N ASP A 67 10.76 -8.71 -4.42
CA ASP A 67 11.66 -7.92 -3.55
C ASP A 67 11.08 -7.62 -2.17
N PRO A 68 9.80 -7.19 -2.03
CA PRO A 68 9.10 -7.17 -0.75
C PRO A 68 9.20 -8.47 0.04
N LEU A 69 8.92 -9.62 -0.62
CA LEU A 69 8.99 -10.93 0.04
C LEU A 69 10.41 -11.28 0.52
N VAL A 70 11.42 -11.01 -0.30
CA VAL A 70 12.84 -11.18 0.07
C VAL A 70 13.16 -10.42 1.34
N HIS A 71 12.71 -9.17 1.44
CA HIS A 71 12.99 -8.32 2.60
C HIS A 71 12.28 -8.83 3.86
N MET A 72 10.98 -9.16 3.76
CA MET A 72 10.18 -9.65 4.88
C MET A 72 10.70 -10.99 5.41
N ILE A 73 11.01 -11.95 4.52
CA ILE A 73 11.55 -13.26 4.91
C ILE A 73 12.94 -13.11 5.53
N ARG A 74 13.77 -12.19 5.00
CA ARG A 74 15.05 -11.89 5.64
C ARG A 74 14.86 -11.37 7.05
N ASN A 75 13.93 -10.44 7.28
CA ASN A 75 13.62 -9.91 8.60
C ASN A 75 13.12 -11.03 9.55
N ALA A 76 12.28 -11.93 9.06
CA ALA A 76 11.86 -13.10 9.84
C ALA A 76 13.05 -13.95 10.27
N CYS A 77 13.96 -14.30 9.35
CA CYS A 77 15.14 -15.12 9.67
C CYS A 77 16.15 -14.39 10.56
N ASP A 78 16.47 -13.13 10.26
CA ASP A 78 17.55 -12.41 10.93
C ASP A 78 17.12 -11.91 12.31
N HIS A 79 15.92 -11.34 12.40
CA HIS A 79 15.41 -10.63 13.58
C HIS A 79 14.25 -11.34 14.28
N GLY A 80 13.39 -12.05 13.55
CA GLY A 80 12.25 -12.77 14.09
C GLY A 80 12.67 -14.05 14.82
N ILE A 81 13.27 -14.99 14.10
CA ILE A 81 13.67 -16.30 14.64
C ILE A 81 14.87 -16.15 15.58
N GLU A 82 14.73 -16.70 16.78
CA GLU A 82 15.79 -16.75 17.81
C GLU A 82 16.82 -17.87 17.50
N PRO A 83 18.05 -17.76 18.03
CA PRO A 83 18.99 -18.88 18.06
C PRO A 83 18.41 -20.13 18.77
N ALA A 84 18.83 -21.32 18.39
CA ALA A 84 18.29 -22.58 18.92
C ALA A 84 18.30 -22.64 20.45
N ASP A 85 19.40 -22.19 21.09
CA ASP A 85 19.55 -22.19 22.55
C ASP A 85 18.54 -21.26 23.25
N GLU A 86 18.23 -20.09 22.65
CA GLU A 86 17.22 -19.16 23.17
C GLU A 86 15.82 -19.77 23.02
N ARG A 87 15.52 -20.42 21.89
CA ARG A 87 14.25 -21.08 21.63
C ARG A 87 13.98 -22.19 22.64
N VAL A 88 14.95 -23.05 22.87
CA VAL A 88 14.84 -24.15 23.88
C VAL A 88 14.58 -23.57 25.27
N LYS A 89 15.30 -22.52 25.69
CA LYS A 89 15.05 -21.83 26.96
C LYS A 89 13.64 -21.25 27.08
N ALA A 90 13.05 -20.81 25.95
CA ALA A 90 11.69 -20.33 25.88
C ALA A 90 10.62 -21.44 25.71
N GLY A 91 11.03 -22.72 25.74
CA GLY A 91 10.14 -23.87 25.57
C GLY A 91 9.65 -24.09 24.15
N LYS A 92 10.36 -23.53 23.14
CA LYS A 92 10.08 -23.71 21.71
C LYS A 92 10.95 -24.82 21.10
N ASP A 93 10.54 -25.33 19.93
CA ASP A 93 11.37 -26.19 19.10
C ASP A 93 12.71 -25.49 18.76
N PRO A 94 13.87 -26.15 18.80
CA PRO A 94 15.13 -25.53 18.41
C PRO A 94 15.12 -25.01 16.94
N THR A 95 14.31 -25.62 16.09
CA THR A 95 14.13 -25.19 14.71
C THR A 95 12.99 -24.17 14.62
N GLY A 96 13.28 -22.95 14.20
CA GLY A 96 12.27 -21.94 13.91
C GLY A 96 11.61 -22.20 12.55
N THR A 97 10.34 -21.82 12.43
CA THR A 97 9.56 -22.02 11.20
C THR A 97 9.18 -20.69 10.58
N VAL A 98 9.49 -20.54 9.28
CA VAL A 98 8.96 -19.48 8.44
C VAL A 98 7.97 -20.10 7.45
N ARG A 99 6.70 -19.69 7.51
CA ARG A 99 5.65 -20.16 6.62
C ARG A 99 5.33 -19.11 5.57
N LEU A 100 5.31 -19.49 4.30
CA LEU A 100 4.88 -18.68 3.17
C LEU A 100 3.66 -19.32 2.54
N SER A 101 2.55 -18.60 2.51
CA SER A 101 1.33 -19.07 1.86
C SER A 101 0.79 -18.05 0.86
N ALA A 102 0.11 -18.54 -0.19
CA ALA A 102 -0.61 -17.70 -1.13
C ALA A 102 -1.96 -18.34 -1.46
N TYR A 103 -3.00 -17.50 -1.58
CA TYR A 103 -4.35 -17.93 -1.92
C TYR A 103 -5.20 -16.78 -2.46
N HIS A 104 -6.32 -17.10 -3.08
CA HIS A 104 -7.30 -16.12 -3.52
C HIS A 104 -8.37 -15.91 -2.44
N GLU A 105 -8.66 -14.64 -2.12
CA GLU A 105 -9.68 -14.25 -1.15
C GLU A 105 -10.37 -12.96 -1.62
N GLY A 106 -11.68 -13.00 -1.80
CA GLY A 106 -12.51 -11.80 -2.07
C GLY A 106 -12.06 -10.99 -3.29
N GLY A 107 -11.64 -11.64 -4.39
CA GLY A 107 -11.17 -10.95 -5.60
C GLY A 107 -9.74 -10.38 -5.47
N SER A 108 -9.01 -10.82 -4.48
CA SER A 108 -7.61 -10.46 -4.24
C SER A 108 -6.73 -11.70 -4.17
N VAL A 109 -5.45 -11.53 -4.43
CA VAL A 109 -4.41 -12.49 -4.07
C VAL A 109 -3.88 -12.10 -2.70
N VAL A 110 -3.88 -13.04 -1.79
CA VAL A 110 -3.30 -12.88 -0.46
C VAL A 110 -2.00 -13.66 -0.40
N VAL A 111 -0.94 -13.01 0.06
CA VAL A 111 0.35 -13.65 0.36
C VAL A 111 0.67 -13.40 1.82
N GLU A 112 0.85 -14.47 2.57
CA GLU A 112 1.17 -14.39 4.00
C GLU A 112 2.57 -14.94 4.29
N ILE A 113 3.30 -14.22 5.11
CA ILE A 113 4.57 -14.62 5.69
C ILE A 113 4.37 -14.68 7.19
N GLN A 114 4.52 -15.85 7.77
CA GLN A 114 4.41 -16.07 9.20
C GLN A 114 5.72 -16.64 9.74
N ASP A 115 6.19 -16.11 10.86
CA ASP A 115 7.29 -16.71 11.66
C ASP A 115 6.78 -17.09 13.04
N ASP A 116 7.41 -18.07 13.65
CA ASP A 116 7.20 -18.51 15.04
C ASP A 116 8.28 -17.96 15.99
N GLY A 117 8.87 -16.83 15.61
CA GLY A 117 9.96 -16.19 16.33
C GLY A 117 9.52 -15.44 17.59
N ARG A 118 10.32 -14.44 17.97
CA ARG A 118 10.09 -13.64 19.20
C ARG A 118 8.90 -12.69 19.11
N GLY A 119 8.33 -12.48 17.90
CA GLY A 119 7.30 -11.49 17.68
C GLY A 119 7.82 -10.05 17.75
N LEU A 120 6.90 -9.09 17.64
CA LEU A 120 7.19 -7.67 17.74
C LEU A 120 6.96 -7.18 19.17
N ASP A 121 7.92 -6.44 19.69
CA ASP A 121 7.82 -5.78 21.00
C ASP A 121 7.13 -4.42 20.83
N LYS A 122 5.88 -4.33 21.26
CA LYS A 122 5.05 -3.11 21.17
C LYS A 122 5.67 -1.96 21.93
N ASP A 123 6.19 -2.21 23.14
CA ASP A 123 6.75 -1.16 23.98
C ASP A 123 8.05 -0.61 23.39
N ALA A 124 8.86 -1.47 22.78
CA ALA A 124 10.05 -1.04 22.07
C ALA A 124 9.71 -0.20 20.82
N ILE A 125 8.64 -0.59 20.09
CA ILE A 125 8.14 0.18 18.94
C ILE A 125 7.67 1.56 19.39
N LEU A 126 6.84 1.64 20.43
CA LEU A 126 6.32 2.90 20.96
C LEU A 126 7.42 3.82 21.44
N ARG A 127 8.33 3.34 22.30
CA ARG A 127 9.48 4.13 22.78
C ARG A 127 10.31 4.68 21.63
N LYS A 128 10.52 3.90 20.58
CA LYS A 128 11.27 4.34 19.41
C LYS A 128 10.52 5.40 18.62
N ALA A 129 9.21 5.24 18.42
CA ALA A 129 8.36 6.19 17.72
C ALA A 129 8.31 7.54 18.45
N GLU A 130 8.21 7.54 19.79
CA GLU A 130 8.28 8.73 20.63
C GLU A 130 9.65 9.44 20.49
N ASN A 131 10.74 8.69 20.59
CA ASN A 131 12.10 9.24 20.44
C ASN A 131 12.35 9.85 19.05
N GLN A 132 11.64 9.37 18.03
CA GLN A 132 11.72 9.92 16.67
C GLN A 132 10.70 11.02 16.40
N GLY A 133 9.85 11.36 17.38
CA GLY A 133 8.80 12.37 17.23
C GLY A 133 7.66 11.98 16.26
N LEU A 134 7.51 10.69 15.97
CA LEU A 134 6.44 10.17 15.10
C LEU A 134 5.08 10.16 15.79
N ILE A 135 5.07 10.07 17.12
CA ILE A 135 3.88 10.10 17.97
C ILE A 135 4.13 11.01 19.17
N GLN A 136 3.07 11.64 19.68
CA GLN A 136 3.14 12.52 20.87
C GLN A 136 2.76 11.78 22.16
N SER A 137 1.96 10.74 22.09
CA SER A 137 1.52 9.91 23.22
C SER A 137 1.09 8.54 22.73
N ALA A 138 1.49 7.51 23.49
CA ALA A 138 1.14 6.11 23.21
C ALA A 138 -0.33 5.75 23.57
N ASP A 139 -0.99 6.54 24.42
CA ASP A 139 -2.25 6.18 25.12
C ASP A 139 -3.49 6.05 24.21
N LYS A 140 -3.38 6.38 22.92
CA LYS A 140 -4.51 6.42 21.99
C LYS A 140 -4.39 5.50 20.77
N LEU A 141 -3.27 4.76 20.64
CA LEU A 141 -3.02 3.94 19.45
C LEU A 141 -3.52 2.52 19.64
N GLY A 142 -4.29 2.04 18.67
CA GLY A 142 -4.66 0.63 18.58
C GLY A 142 -3.45 -0.25 18.19
N GLU A 143 -3.53 -1.54 18.45
CA GLU A 143 -2.45 -2.50 18.17
C GLU A 143 -1.98 -2.48 16.71
N ALA A 144 -2.92 -2.40 15.78
CA ALA A 144 -2.61 -2.30 14.35
C ALA A 144 -1.86 -1.00 13.99
N GLU A 145 -2.21 0.11 14.64
CA GLU A 145 -1.54 1.40 14.44
C GLU A 145 -0.11 1.36 14.97
N ILE A 146 0.11 0.74 16.14
CA ILE A 146 1.43 0.54 16.72
C ILE A 146 2.33 -0.26 15.75
N PHE A 147 1.85 -1.40 15.25
CA PHE A 147 2.63 -2.19 14.31
C PHE A 147 2.86 -1.47 12.97
N ASN A 148 1.94 -0.63 12.53
CA ASN A 148 2.11 0.16 11.31
C ASN A 148 3.25 1.20 11.41
N LEU A 149 3.67 1.60 12.61
CA LEU A 149 4.81 2.49 12.82
C LEU A 149 6.14 1.93 12.28
N ILE A 150 6.28 0.60 12.20
CA ILE A 150 7.50 -0.01 11.63
C ILE A 150 7.71 0.32 10.14
N PHE A 151 6.65 0.78 9.46
CA PHE A 151 6.70 1.25 8.08
C PHE A 151 6.98 2.75 7.94
N ALA A 152 7.12 3.48 9.05
CA ALA A 152 7.45 4.90 8.98
C ALA A 152 8.87 5.10 8.41
N PRO A 153 9.09 6.12 7.57
CA PRO A 153 10.41 6.41 7.03
C PRO A 153 11.45 6.55 8.14
N GLY A 154 12.58 5.87 7.99
CA GLY A 154 13.66 5.90 8.99
C GLY A 154 13.39 5.12 10.28
N PHE A 155 12.27 4.42 10.39
CA PHE A 155 11.96 3.60 11.59
C PHE A 155 12.85 2.36 11.70
N SER A 156 13.41 1.85 10.60
CA SER A 156 14.27 0.65 10.61
C SER A 156 15.49 0.81 11.52
N THR A 157 15.80 -0.26 12.27
CA THR A 157 16.91 -0.29 13.23
C THR A 157 18.26 -0.60 12.60
N ALA A 158 18.33 -0.83 11.31
CA ALA A 158 19.57 -1.18 10.62
C ALA A 158 20.52 0.02 10.56
N LYS A 159 21.38 0.16 11.58
CA LYS A 159 22.58 1.03 11.58
C LYS A 159 23.63 0.58 10.55
N GLN A 160 23.43 -0.50 9.85
CA GLN A 160 24.33 -0.99 8.81
C GLN A 160 23.58 -1.01 7.48
N ILE A 161 23.95 -0.10 6.61
CA ILE A 161 23.79 -0.24 5.16
C ILE A 161 24.59 -1.50 4.80
N THR A 162 23.94 -2.67 4.77
CA THR A 162 24.57 -3.87 4.26
C THR A 162 24.74 -3.68 2.77
N GLU A 163 25.97 -3.62 2.32
CA GLU A 163 26.44 -3.39 0.93
C GLU A 163 25.90 -4.37 -0.12
N ILE A 164 25.03 -5.31 0.24
CA ILE A 164 24.55 -6.39 -0.67
C ILE A 164 23.27 -6.00 -1.44
N SER A 165 22.66 -4.87 -1.12
CA SER A 165 21.50 -4.35 -1.87
C SER A 165 21.63 -2.87 -2.10
N GLY A 166 22.62 -2.34 -2.71
CA GLY A 166 22.91 -0.95 -3.13
C GLY A 166 21.82 0.16 -2.97
N ARG A 167 20.76 -0.11 -2.27
CA ARG A 167 19.65 0.78 -1.88
C ARG A 167 19.25 0.38 -0.47
N GLY A 168 19.47 1.23 0.53
CA GLY A 168 19.01 1.04 1.91
C GLY A 168 17.50 0.73 1.97
N VAL A 169 17.12 -0.54 1.83
CA VAL A 169 15.72 -0.97 1.75
C VAL A 169 15.21 -1.18 3.17
N GLY A 170 14.40 -0.24 3.67
CA GLY A 170 13.66 -0.36 4.91
C GLY A 170 12.26 -0.94 4.70
N MET A 171 11.52 -1.17 5.80
CA MET A 171 10.12 -1.60 5.74
C MET A 171 9.21 -0.54 5.08
N ASP A 172 9.58 0.74 5.11
CA ASP A 172 8.93 1.83 4.40
C ASP A 172 8.95 1.64 2.87
N VAL A 173 10.06 1.15 2.32
CA VAL A 173 10.17 0.82 0.89
C VAL A 173 9.30 -0.39 0.55
N VAL A 174 9.27 -1.40 1.42
CA VAL A 174 8.39 -2.57 1.26
C VAL A 174 6.93 -2.14 1.17
N LYS A 175 6.46 -1.30 2.10
CA LYS A 175 5.10 -0.78 2.10
C LYS A 175 4.80 0.01 0.83
N ARG A 176 5.70 0.92 0.43
CA ARG A 176 5.56 1.72 -0.79
C ARG A 176 5.45 0.85 -2.04
N ASN A 177 6.28 -0.19 -2.17
CA ASN A 177 6.21 -1.10 -3.32
C ASN A 177 4.88 -1.85 -3.38
N ILE A 178 4.36 -2.29 -2.23
CA ILE A 178 3.06 -2.95 -2.15
C ILE A 178 1.92 -1.97 -2.47
N GLU A 179 1.99 -0.73 -1.98
CA GLU A 179 1.01 0.33 -2.29
C GLU A 179 1.04 0.74 -3.78
N GLN A 180 2.20 0.73 -4.41
CA GLN A 180 2.32 0.94 -5.87
C GLN A 180 1.60 -0.16 -6.67
N MET A 181 1.61 -1.40 -6.17
CA MET A 181 0.79 -2.48 -6.70
C MET A 181 -0.68 -2.41 -6.25
N ARG A 182 -1.08 -1.31 -5.55
CA ARG A 182 -2.40 -1.10 -4.92
C ARG A 182 -2.79 -2.17 -3.92
N GLY A 183 -1.79 -2.81 -3.37
CA GLY A 183 -1.93 -3.71 -2.26
C GLY A 183 -1.90 -2.99 -0.92
N ARG A 184 -2.17 -3.76 0.11
CA ARG A 184 -1.99 -3.34 1.51
C ARG A 184 -1.28 -4.42 2.28
N VAL A 185 -0.58 -4.00 3.34
CA VAL A 185 0.07 -4.90 4.29
C VAL A 185 -0.68 -4.81 5.61
N ILE A 186 -1.00 -5.97 6.17
CA ILE A 186 -1.59 -6.10 7.50
C ILE A 186 -0.60 -6.87 8.35
N ILE A 187 -0.35 -6.40 9.57
CA ILE A 187 0.55 -7.04 10.51
C ILE A 187 -0.24 -7.49 11.72
N SER A 188 0.03 -8.71 12.13
CA SER A 188 -0.37 -9.24 13.44
C SER A 188 0.83 -9.90 14.08
N SER A 189 1.02 -9.70 15.37
CA SER A 189 2.14 -10.27 16.12
C SER A 189 1.77 -10.48 17.57
N VAL A 190 2.29 -11.56 18.12
CA VAL A 190 2.20 -11.85 19.56
C VAL A 190 3.61 -12.06 20.06
N GLN A 191 4.01 -11.26 21.03
CA GLN A 191 5.33 -11.37 21.63
C GLN A 191 5.56 -12.78 22.18
N GLY A 192 6.70 -13.37 21.83
CA GLY A 192 7.06 -14.75 22.16
C GLY A 192 6.43 -15.82 21.26
N LYS A 193 5.46 -15.50 20.39
CA LYS A 193 4.79 -16.47 19.50
C LYS A 193 5.07 -16.27 18.01
N GLY A 194 5.58 -15.08 17.64
CA GLY A 194 5.93 -14.77 16.26
C GLY A 194 5.09 -13.65 15.64
N SER A 195 5.28 -13.46 14.34
CA SER A 195 4.61 -12.40 13.57
C SER A 195 4.03 -12.94 12.27
N THR A 196 2.97 -12.30 11.80
CA THR A 196 2.35 -12.57 10.50
C THR A 196 2.23 -11.27 9.72
N PHE A 197 2.74 -11.28 8.50
CA PHE A 197 2.59 -10.21 7.52
C PHE A 197 1.67 -10.71 6.41
N LYS A 198 0.49 -10.12 6.29
CA LYS A 198 -0.50 -10.44 5.27
C LYS A 198 -0.48 -9.34 4.21
N ILE A 199 -0.05 -9.68 2.98
CA ILE A 199 -0.07 -8.81 1.82
C ILE A 199 -1.33 -9.12 1.03
N VAL A 200 -2.16 -8.13 0.77
CA VAL A 200 -3.38 -8.26 -0.03
C VAL A 200 -3.21 -7.46 -1.31
N LEU A 201 -3.23 -8.13 -2.45
CA LEU A 201 -3.07 -7.55 -3.77
C LEU A 201 -4.33 -7.76 -4.61
N PRO A 202 -4.81 -6.78 -5.38
CA PRO A 202 -5.96 -6.97 -6.25
C PRO A 202 -5.61 -7.96 -7.39
N LEU A 203 -6.53 -8.87 -7.72
CA LEU A 203 -6.38 -9.81 -8.84
C LEU A 203 -6.40 -9.13 -10.21
N THR A 204 -7.12 -8.01 -10.31
CA THR A 204 -7.34 -7.30 -11.56
C THR A 204 -6.41 -6.10 -11.68
N LEU A 205 -6.01 -5.76 -12.89
CA LEU A 205 -5.60 -4.39 -13.20
C LEU A 205 -6.63 -3.47 -12.57
N ALA A 206 -6.17 -2.50 -11.78
CA ALA A 206 -7.07 -1.68 -10.99
C ALA A 206 -8.05 -0.93 -11.91
N ILE A 207 -9.19 -1.55 -12.14
CA ILE A 207 -10.35 -0.86 -12.67
C ILE A 207 -10.90 -0.06 -11.50
N ILE A 208 -10.87 1.24 -11.62
CA ILE A 208 -11.49 2.12 -10.64
C ILE A 208 -12.68 2.82 -11.29
N ASP A 209 -13.73 2.98 -10.51
CA ASP A 209 -14.75 3.93 -10.85
C ASP A 209 -14.16 5.32 -10.67
N GLY A 210 -14.13 6.09 -11.73
CA GLY A 210 -13.55 7.42 -11.75
C GLY A 210 -14.52 8.45 -12.30
N MET A 211 -14.48 9.64 -11.73
CA MET A 211 -15.16 10.81 -12.24
C MET A 211 -14.23 11.53 -13.23
N LEU A 212 -14.62 11.58 -14.50
CA LEU A 212 -13.90 12.30 -15.54
C LEU A 212 -14.22 13.79 -15.40
N VAL A 213 -13.19 14.58 -15.12
CA VAL A 213 -13.29 16.04 -14.99
C VAL A 213 -12.53 16.73 -16.12
N ALA A 214 -13.00 17.91 -16.51
CA ALA A 214 -12.38 18.75 -17.51
C ALA A 214 -11.62 19.91 -16.85
N CYS A 215 -10.42 20.22 -17.36
CA CYS A 215 -9.68 21.41 -17.00
C CYS A 215 -8.98 21.92 -18.27
N GLY A 216 -9.45 23.04 -18.83
CA GLY A 216 -9.01 23.50 -20.13
C GLY A 216 -9.25 22.45 -21.22
N ARG A 217 -8.18 22.09 -21.93
CA ARG A 217 -8.23 21.03 -22.95
C ARG A 217 -7.94 19.64 -22.39
N GLU A 218 -7.49 19.57 -21.15
CA GLU A 218 -7.08 18.33 -20.52
C GLU A 218 -8.26 17.65 -19.80
N ARG A 219 -8.12 16.35 -19.60
CA ARG A 219 -9.08 15.50 -18.89
C ARG A 219 -8.36 14.72 -17.80
N TYR A 220 -8.96 14.70 -16.63
CA TYR A 220 -8.42 14.01 -15.45
C TYR A 220 -9.46 13.05 -14.88
N ILE A 221 -8.98 12.02 -14.22
CA ILE A 221 -9.83 11.06 -13.52
C ILE A 221 -9.60 11.22 -12.02
N ILE A 222 -10.67 11.51 -11.29
CA ILE A 222 -10.67 11.49 -9.82
C ILE A 222 -11.32 10.18 -9.37
N PRO A 223 -10.64 9.33 -8.54
CA PRO A 223 -11.25 8.12 -8.03
C PRO A 223 -12.55 8.43 -7.27
N THR A 224 -13.64 7.78 -7.62
CA THR A 224 -14.97 8.06 -7.01
C THR A 224 -14.96 7.83 -5.50
N LEU A 225 -14.20 6.85 -5.01
CA LEU A 225 -14.05 6.58 -3.57
C LEU A 225 -13.39 7.71 -2.78
N SER A 226 -12.64 8.59 -3.44
CA SER A 226 -12.04 9.76 -2.82
C SER A 226 -12.96 10.98 -2.82
N ILE A 227 -14.07 10.96 -3.56
CA ILE A 227 -14.96 12.10 -3.72
C ILE A 227 -16.00 12.09 -2.61
N VAL A 228 -16.07 13.20 -1.88
CA VAL A 228 -17.10 13.42 -0.84
C VAL A 228 -18.35 14.05 -1.48
N GLU A 229 -18.16 15.14 -2.22
CA GLU A 229 -19.21 15.86 -2.95
C GLU A 229 -18.62 16.76 -4.03
N SER A 230 -19.47 17.24 -4.92
CA SER A 230 -19.11 18.27 -5.91
C SER A 230 -20.10 19.42 -5.82
N ILE A 231 -19.60 20.66 -5.83
CA ILE A 231 -20.41 21.87 -5.70
C ILE A 231 -19.96 22.91 -6.70
N GLN A 232 -20.87 23.77 -7.12
CA GLN A 232 -20.52 25.01 -7.79
C GLN A 232 -20.34 26.10 -6.70
N PRO A 233 -19.12 26.66 -6.54
CA PRO A 233 -18.88 27.64 -5.49
C PRO A 233 -19.47 28.99 -5.88
N ASP A 234 -19.99 29.70 -4.91
CA ASP A 234 -20.28 31.15 -5.06
C ASP A 234 -19.09 31.96 -4.47
N ALA A 235 -19.10 33.27 -4.73
CA ALA A 235 -18.04 34.17 -4.32
C ALA A 235 -17.87 34.24 -2.79
N SER A 236 -18.92 33.96 -2.00
CA SER A 236 -18.93 34.03 -0.55
C SER A 236 -18.24 32.79 0.07
N MET A 237 -18.20 31.68 -0.67
CA MET A 237 -17.53 30.42 -0.24
C MET A 237 -16.02 30.47 -0.43
N LEU A 238 -15.53 31.41 -1.25
CA LEU A 238 -14.12 31.47 -1.64
C LEU A 238 -13.38 32.54 -0.83
N THR A 239 -12.26 32.19 -0.23
CA THR A 239 -11.42 33.12 0.52
C THR A 239 -9.96 32.91 0.13
N SER A 240 -9.23 34.01 -0.08
CA SER A 240 -7.78 33.96 -0.34
C SER A 240 -7.01 34.52 0.85
N LEU A 241 -6.06 33.72 1.37
CA LEU A 241 -5.14 34.15 2.41
C LEU A 241 -3.78 34.52 1.80
N ALA A 242 -3.31 35.75 2.06
CA ALA A 242 -1.99 36.23 1.65
C ALA A 242 -1.64 36.02 0.16
N SER A 243 -2.60 36.14 -0.74
CA SER A 243 -2.47 36.00 -2.22
C SER A 243 -1.88 34.67 -2.73
N ARG A 244 -1.72 33.66 -1.88
CA ARG A 244 -1.10 32.36 -2.27
C ARG A 244 -1.93 31.12 -1.91
N ILE A 245 -2.77 31.20 -0.88
CA ILE A 245 -3.56 30.05 -0.42
C ILE A 245 -5.03 30.38 -0.66
N GLU A 246 -5.66 29.61 -1.52
CA GLU A 246 -7.12 29.69 -1.75
C GLU A 246 -7.80 28.68 -0.80
N LEU A 247 -8.89 29.11 -0.17
CA LEU A 247 -9.71 28.29 0.72
C LEU A 247 -11.14 28.27 0.20
N VAL A 248 -11.83 27.18 0.41
CA VAL A 248 -13.27 27.07 0.15
C VAL A 248 -13.98 26.65 1.44
N ASN A 249 -15.12 27.31 1.71
CA ASN A 249 -16.03 26.97 2.79
C ASN A 249 -17.19 26.15 2.23
N VAL A 250 -17.23 24.87 2.55
CA VAL A 250 -18.29 23.95 2.13
C VAL A 250 -19.09 23.56 3.36
N ARG A 251 -20.33 24.02 3.45
CA ARG A 251 -21.24 23.75 4.58
C ARG A 251 -20.66 24.07 5.97
N GLY A 252 -19.84 25.12 6.07
CA GLY A 252 -19.23 25.56 7.32
C GLY A 252 -17.85 24.90 7.60
N GLU A 253 -17.42 23.95 6.76
CA GLU A 253 -16.09 23.35 6.84
C GLU A 253 -15.14 24.09 5.88
N ILE A 254 -14.08 24.70 6.42
CA ILE A 254 -13.08 25.43 5.64
C ILE A 254 -11.95 24.48 5.28
N MET A 255 -11.64 24.37 3.99
CA MET A 255 -10.59 23.50 3.49
C MET A 255 -9.75 24.18 2.40
N PRO A 256 -8.50 23.70 2.17
CA PRO A 256 -7.67 24.19 1.06
C PRO A 256 -8.33 23.94 -0.28
N LEU A 257 -8.26 24.94 -1.17
CA LEU A 257 -8.71 24.83 -2.55
C LEU A 257 -7.51 24.79 -3.49
N PHE A 258 -7.39 23.72 -4.24
CA PHE A 258 -6.36 23.57 -5.27
C PHE A 258 -6.99 23.70 -6.66
N ARG A 259 -6.46 24.61 -7.44
CA ARG A 259 -6.86 24.77 -8.84
C ARG A 259 -6.03 23.85 -9.70
N LEU A 260 -6.67 22.93 -10.43
CA LEU A 260 -5.96 21.98 -11.31
C LEU A 260 -5.20 22.67 -12.43
N ASP A 261 -5.72 23.77 -12.97
CA ASP A 261 -5.06 24.57 -14.00
C ASP A 261 -3.69 25.11 -13.53
N ARG A 262 -3.61 25.57 -12.28
CA ARG A 262 -2.35 26.06 -11.69
C ARG A 262 -1.44 24.94 -11.26
N LEU A 263 -2.02 23.87 -10.68
CA LEU A 263 -1.25 22.73 -10.18
C LEU A 263 -0.49 22.00 -11.30
N PHE A 264 -1.12 21.89 -12.48
CA PHE A 264 -0.54 21.19 -13.64
C PHE A 264 -0.16 22.14 -14.79
N ASN A 265 -0.21 23.46 -14.57
CA ASN A 265 0.14 24.47 -15.58
C ASN A 265 -0.64 24.33 -16.89
N ILE A 266 -1.98 24.21 -16.79
CA ILE A 266 -2.87 23.94 -17.92
C ILE A 266 -3.36 25.27 -18.52
N GLY A 267 -3.14 25.45 -19.81
CA GLY A 267 -3.67 26.60 -20.55
C GLY A 267 -5.15 26.43 -20.93
N GLY A 268 -5.89 27.56 -21.00
CA GLY A 268 -7.28 27.59 -21.50
C GLY A 268 -8.34 27.12 -20.51
N ALA A 269 -7.99 26.94 -19.23
CA ALA A 269 -8.95 26.67 -18.16
C ALA A 269 -9.72 27.93 -17.76
N ARG A 270 -10.89 27.77 -17.12
CA ARG A 270 -11.70 28.89 -16.65
C ARG A 270 -10.99 29.66 -15.54
N SER A 271 -10.74 30.94 -15.75
CA SER A 271 -10.08 31.78 -14.75
C SER A 271 -10.99 32.12 -13.55
N ASP A 272 -12.30 32.21 -13.78
CA ASP A 272 -13.33 32.51 -12.78
C ASP A 272 -13.74 31.24 -12.03
N ALA A 273 -13.35 31.12 -10.76
CA ALA A 273 -13.62 29.96 -9.93
C ALA A 273 -15.12 29.71 -9.71
N THR A 274 -15.97 30.77 -9.75
CA THR A 274 -17.42 30.64 -9.55
C THR A 274 -18.13 29.99 -10.74
N LYS A 275 -17.47 29.93 -11.90
CA LYS A 275 -17.96 29.27 -13.11
C LYS A 275 -17.48 27.84 -13.26
N GLY A 276 -16.60 27.38 -12.38
CA GLY A 276 -16.12 26.00 -12.30
C GLY A 276 -16.89 25.20 -11.29
N LEU A 277 -16.38 23.99 -11.03
CA LEU A 277 -16.89 23.09 -10.00
C LEU A 277 -15.77 22.77 -9.01
N VAL A 278 -16.10 22.75 -7.73
CA VAL A 278 -15.22 22.27 -6.68
C VAL A 278 -15.58 20.82 -6.38
N VAL A 279 -14.67 19.91 -6.64
CA VAL A 279 -14.78 18.51 -6.23
C VAL A 279 -14.07 18.37 -4.89
N VAL A 280 -14.83 18.13 -3.83
CA VAL A 280 -14.29 17.86 -2.49
C VAL A 280 -13.81 16.43 -2.45
N VAL A 281 -12.53 16.26 -2.19
CA VAL A 281 -11.90 14.93 -2.05
C VAL A 281 -11.33 14.75 -0.65
N GLU A 282 -11.35 13.50 -0.19
CA GLU A 282 -10.76 13.10 1.08
C GLU A 282 -9.64 12.10 0.86
N SER A 283 -8.50 12.32 1.49
CA SER A 283 -7.37 11.41 1.53
C SER A 283 -6.71 11.45 2.90
N LEU A 284 -6.47 10.28 3.50
CA LEU A 284 -5.85 10.13 4.82
C LEU A 284 -6.53 10.97 5.92
N GLY A 285 -7.87 11.03 5.90
CA GLY A 285 -8.66 11.80 6.87
C GLY A 285 -8.59 13.32 6.70
N ARG A 286 -8.04 13.81 5.57
CA ARG A 286 -7.99 15.25 5.26
C ARG A 286 -8.80 15.54 4.01
N LYS A 287 -9.64 16.58 4.08
CA LYS A 287 -10.42 17.06 2.97
C LYS A 287 -9.75 18.23 2.28
N LEU A 288 -9.92 18.29 0.96
CA LEU A 288 -9.50 19.42 0.14
C LEU A 288 -10.44 19.58 -1.06
N GLY A 289 -10.55 20.80 -1.58
CA GLY A 289 -11.29 21.12 -2.79
C GLY A 289 -10.37 21.12 -4.01
N LEU A 290 -10.78 20.45 -5.08
CA LEU A 290 -10.17 20.54 -6.41
C LEU A 290 -11.06 21.35 -7.31
N LEU A 291 -10.59 22.53 -7.79
CA LEU A 291 -11.32 23.33 -8.75
C LEU A 291 -11.06 22.82 -10.17
N VAL A 292 -12.14 22.46 -10.85
CA VAL A 292 -12.18 21.99 -12.24
C VAL A 292 -13.15 22.81 -13.08
N ASP A 293 -13.05 22.76 -14.41
CA ASP A 293 -13.97 23.46 -15.26
C ASP A 293 -15.36 22.79 -15.32
N ASP A 294 -15.38 21.46 -15.35
CA ASP A 294 -16.61 20.68 -15.46
C ASP A 294 -16.44 19.24 -15.04
N VAL A 295 -17.52 18.57 -14.68
CA VAL A 295 -17.62 17.13 -14.49
C VAL A 295 -18.29 16.53 -15.72
N VAL A 296 -17.55 15.70 -16.46
CA VAL A 296 -18.00 15.19 -17.76
C VAL A 296 -18.86 13.94 -17.60
N THR A 297 -18.36 12.93 -16.89
CA THR A 297 -19.06 11.66 -16.67
C THR A 297 -18.38 10.84 -15.59
N GLN A 298 -19.09 9.83 -15.10
CA GLN A 298 -18.49 8.75 -14.31
C GLN A 298 -18.26 7.56 -15.21
N GLN A 299 -17.05 6.98 -15.14
CA GLN A 299 -16.69 5.80 -15.93
C GLN A 299 -15.68 4.93 -15.21
N GLN A 300 -15.66 3.66 -15.59
CA GLN A 300 -14.62 2.74 -15.16
C GLN A 300 -13.36 2.97 -16.00
N VAL A 301 -12.23 3.11 -15.33
CA VAL A 301 -10.93 3.30 -15.98
C VAL A 301 -9.91 2.32 -15.46
N VAL A 302 -9.04 1.89 -16.37
CA VAL A 302 -7.88 1.06 -16.04
C VAL A 302 -6.68 1.97 -15.82
N ILE A 303 -6.10 1.91 -14.64
CA ILE A 303 -4.88 2.66 -14.36
C ILE A 303 -3.68 1.80 -14.76
N LYS A 304 -2.80 2.36 -15.59
CA LYS A 304 -1.47 1.83 -15.90
C LYS A 304 -0.42 2.73 -15.28
N THR A 305 0.61 2.15 -14.70
CA THR A 305 1.86 2.87 -14.42
C THR A 305 2.59 3.08 -15.76
N LEU A 306 2.97 4.32 -16.00
CA LEU A 306 3.81 4.69 -17.17
C LEU A 306 5.25 4.24 -16.94
#